data_21876f102f370a4d19c4e2f74839479f
#
_entry.id   21876f102f370a4d19c4e2f74839479f
#
_cell.length_a   1.000
_cell.length_b   1.000
_cell.length_c   1.000
_cell.angle_alpha   90.00
_cell.angle_beta   90.00
_cell.angle_gamma   90.00
#
_symmetry.space_group_name_H-M   'P 1'
#
loop_
_entity.id
_entity.type
_entity.pdbx_description
1 polymer ?
#
loop_
_entity_poly.entity_id
_entity_poly.type
_entity_poly.pdbx_seq_one_letter_code
_entity_poly.pdbx_strand_id
1 'polypeptide(L)'
;MTQDKPESAAASALAVMERHLHALNGLRENDLADTLHFPHFRLVGTTLDRWPSAETYLSDFRARAGDNWARTAWQTIDVQRESADKVHLAVRINRFDINDQLIADFDSLWIITFKNGKWAAQFRSSFAA
;
A
#
# COMPACT_ATOMS: atom_id res chain seq x y z
N MET A 1 14.81 13.97 -28.35
CA MET A 1 14.38 13.32 -27.83
C MET A 1 13.35 13.58 -27.22
N THR A 2 12.85 12.97 -27.33
CA THR A 2 11.93 13.24 -26.72
C THR A 2 12.15 13.43 -25.46
N GLN A 3 11.94 14.43 -25.09
CA GLN A 3 12.02 14.66 -23.87
C GLN A 3 10.93 14.04 -23.21
N ASP A 4 11.19 13.15 -22.43
CA ASP A 4 10.19 12.53 -21.68
C ASP A 4 9.60 13.49 -20.70
N LYS A 5 8.31 13.60 -20.69
CA LYS A 5 7.66 14.31 -19.64
C LYS A 5 7.80 13.54 -18.39
N PRO A 6 8.02 14.18 -17.25
CA PRO A 6 7.94 13.50 -15.97
C PRO A 6 6.55 12.92 -15.79
N GLU A 7 6.44 11.77 -15.20
CA GLU A 7 5.15 11.23 -14.85
C GLU A 7 4.46 12.16 -13.88
N SER A 8 3.14 12.22 -13.93
CA SER A 8 2.38 12.95 -12.93
C SER A 8 2.56 12.27 -11.57
N ALA A 9 2.36 13.03 -10.51
CA ALA A 9 2.39 12.49 -9.15
C ALA A 9 1.39 11.34 -9.03
N ALA A 10 0.19 11.50 -9.58
CA ALA A 10 -0.83 10.46 -9.55
C ALA A 10 -0.35 9.17 -10.23
N ALA A 11 0.26 9.28 -11.41
CA ALA A 11 0.75 8.11 -12.13
C ALA A 11 1.86 7.40 -11.32
N SER A 12 2.76 8.18 -10.72
CA SER A 12 3.82 7.61 -9.88
C SER A 12 3.25 6.90 -8.66
N ALA A 13 2.24 7.48 -8.02
CA ALA A 13 1.60 6.87 -6.86
C ALA A 13 0.88 5.56 -7.22
N LEU A 14 0.17 5.54 -8.35
CA LEU A 14 -0.50 4.32 -8.82
C LEU A 14 0.51 3.22 -9.13
N ALA A 15 1.67 3.58 -9.69
CA ALA A 15 2.74 2.62 -9.93
C ALA A 15 3.30 2.02 -8.62
N VAL A 16 3.40 2.84 -7.56
CA VAL A 16 3.79 2.34 -6.24
C VAL A 16 2.77 1.30 -5.75
N MET A 17 1.48 1.59 -5.89
CA MET A 17 0.44 0.67 -5.42
C MET A 17 0.48 -0.67 -6.16
N GLU A 18 0.77 -0.66 -7.46
CA GLU A 18 0.92 -1.89 -8.23
C GLU A 18 2.11 -2.71 -7.73
N ARG A 19 3.25 -2.07 -7.57
CA ARG A 19 4.45 -2.76 -7.07
C ARG A 19 4.25 -3.28 -5.64
N HIS A 20 3.55 -2.50 -4.81
CA HIS A 20 3.25 -2.89 -3.44
C HIS A 20 2.40 -4.16 -3.42
N LEU A 21 1.36 -4.20 -4.25
CA LEU A 21 0.48 -5.35 -4.32
C LEU A 21 1.22 -6.63 -4.75
N HIS A 22 2.07 -6.52 -5.77
CA HIS A 22 2.89 -7.64 -6.22
C HIS A 22 3.85 -8.13 -5.14
N ALA A 23 4.52 -7.21 -4.46
CA ALA A 23 5.45 -7.56 -3.40
C ALA A 23 4.75 -8.23 -2.22
N LEU A 24 3.57 -7.70 -1.85
CA LEU A 24 2.79 -8.24 -0.75
C LEU A 24 2.29 -9.65 -1.05
N ASN A 25 1.70 -9.84 -2.23
CA ASN A 25 1.17 -11.14 -2.64
C ASN A 25 2.28 -12.19 -2.79
N GLY A 26 3.48 -11.76 -3.17
CA GLY A 26 4.64 -12.66 -3.26
C GLY A 26 5.42 -12.79 -1.98
N LEU A 27 5.04 -12.07 -0.92
CA LEU A 27 5.74 -12.04 0.36
C LEU A 27 7.21 -11.68 0.18
N ARG A 28 7.50 -10.73 -0.73
CA ARG A 28 8.86 -10.32 -1.06
C ARG A 28 9.25 -9.07 -0.27
N GLU A 29 10.02 -9.28 0.77
CA GLU A 29 10.37 -8.24 1.73
C GLU A 29 11.12 -7.07 1.10
N ASN A 30 12.13 -7.34 0.29
CA ASN A 30 12.93 -6.27 -0.31
C ASN A 30 12.13 -5.43 -1.30
N ASP A 31 11.30 -6.07 -2.12
CA ASP A 31 10.44 -5.37 -3.05
C ASP A 31 9.40 -4.55 -2.30
N LEU A 32 8.89 -5.08 -1.19
CA LEU A 32 7.94 -4.38 -0.36
C LEU A 32 8.59 -3.13 0.26
N ALA A 33 9.84 -3.24 0.70
CA ALA A 33 10.58 -2.11 1.26
C ALA A 33 10.70 -0.95 0.29
N ASP A 34 10.82 -1.25 -1.01
CA ASP A 34 10.92 -0.21 -2.04
C ASP A 34 9.64 0.60 -2.20
N THR A 35 8.51 0.08 -1.74
CA THR A 35 7.21 0.75 -1.87
C THR A 35 6.77 1.48 -0.59
N LEU A 36 7.60 1.44 0.44
CA LEU A 36 7.27 2.05 1.73
C LEU A 36 8.35 3.04 2.15
N HIS A 37 7.92 4.15 2.73
CA HIS A 37 8.81 5.00 3.51
C HIS A 37 8.75 4.53 4.96
N PHE A 38 9.90 4.38 5.57
CA PHE A 38 9.99 3.99 6.97
C PHE A 38 10.40 5.17 7.85
N PRO A 39 9.84 5.32 9.05
CA PRO A 39 8.78 4.46 9.59
C PRO A 39 7.49 4.62 8.80
N HIS A 40 6.80 3.50 8.59
CA HIS A 40 5.48 3.50 7.95
C HIS A 40 4.41 3.50 9.02
N PHE A 41 3.32 4.22 8.78
CA PHE A 41 2.24 4.37 9.77
C PHE A 41 0.92 3.88 9.22
N ARG A 42 0.10 3.32 10.11
CA ARG A 42 -1.25 2.87 9.79
C ARG A 42 -2.18 3.20 10.95
N LEU A 43 -3.30 3.84 10.64
CA LEU A 43 -4.34 4.13 11.62
C LEU A 43 -5.52 3.20 11.36
N VAL A 44 -5.90 2.41 12.36
CA VAL A 44 -7.07 1.54 12.32
C VAL A 44 -7.89 1.81 13.58
N GLY A 45 -9.14 2.24 13.41
CA GLY A 45 -9.91 2.76 14.53
C GLY A 45 -9.16 3.94 15.13
N THR A 46 -8.76 3.83 16.39
CA THR A 46 -7.99 4.86 17.07
C THR A 46 -6.56 4.40 17.36
N THR A 47 -6.15 3.24 16.81
CA THR A 47 -4.81 2.68 17.04
C THR A 47 -3.89 3.07 15.90
N LEU A 48 -2.80 3.76 16.27
CA LEU A 48 -1.76 4.13 15.32
C LEU A 48 -0.60 3.15 15.43
N ASP A 49 -0.39 2.37 14.37
CA ASP A 49 0.73 1.44 14.28
C ASP A 49 1.89 2.11 13.57
N ARG A 50 3.10 1.70 13.95
CA ARG A 50 4.32 2.23 13.38
C ARG A 50 5.26 1.07 13.08
N TRP A 51 5.73 0.97 11.85
CA TRP A 51 6.69 -0.05 11.46
C TRP A 51 8.01 0.61 11.05
N PRO A 52 9.12 0.28 11.72
CA PRO A 52 10.41 0.86 11.37
C PRO A 52 11.09 0.19 10.18
N SER A 53 10.64 -0.99 9.77
CA SER A 53 11.30 -1.75 8.71
C SER A 53 10.32 -2.64 7.96
N ALA A 54 10.73 -3.09 6.76
CA ALA A 54 9.92 -4.01 5.96
C ALA A 54 9.72 -5.35 6.65
N GLU A 55 10.73 -5.81 7.40
CA GLU A 55 10.64 -7.06 8.13
C GLU A 55 9.49 -7.03 9.14
N THR A 56 9.42 -5.99 9.96
CA THR A 56 8.37 -5.87 10.95
C THR A 56 7.01 -5.70 10.31
N TYR A 57 6.94 -4.95 9.20
CA TYR A 57 5.70 -4.74 8.47
C TYR A 57 5.14 -6.05 7.91
N LEU A 58 5.98 -6.83 7.24
CA LEU A 58 5.54 -8.08 6.61
C LEU A 58 5.13 -9.13 7.63
N SER A 59 5.92 -9.26 8.71
CA SER A 59 5.61 -10.17 9.80
C SER A 59 4.25 -9.85 10.43
N ASP A 60 4.01 -8.56 10.70
CA ASP A 60 2.76 -8.12 11.28
C ASP A 60 1.58 -8.29 10.31
N PHE A 61 1.81 -8.03 9.03
CA PHE A 61 0.77 -8.25 8.01
C PHE A 61 0.31 -9.70 8.02
N ARG A 62 1.24 -10.65 8.04
CA ARG A 62 0.88 -12.07 8.03
C ARG A 62 0.06 -12.44 9.27
N ALA A 63 0.42 -11.90 10.42
CA ALA A 63 -0.34 -12.13 11.65
C ALA A 63 -1.76 -11.56 11.56
N ARG A 64 -1.90 -10.35 10.99
CA ARG A 64 -3.21 -9.69 10.86
C ARG A 64 -4.09 -10.35 9.81
N ALA A 65 -3.52 -10.73 8.69
CA ALA A 65 -4.28 -11.32 7.58
C ALA A 65 -4.78 -12.72 7.91
N GLY A 66 -4.04 -13.45 8.75
CA GLY A 66 -4.43 -14.78 9.20
C GLY A 66 -4.01 -15.89 8.25
N ASP A 67 -4.24 -17.13 8.70
CA ASP A 67 -3.78 -18.30 7.97
C ASP A 67 -4.57 -18.57 6.68
N ASN A 68 -5.79 -18.03 6.59
CA ASN A 68 -6.61 -18.25 5.42
C ASN A 68 -6.31 -17.30 4.27
N TRP A 69 -5.52 -16.26 4.51
CA TRP A 69 -5.17 -15.32 3.46
C TRP A 69 -4.27 -15.96 2.41
N ALA A 70 -4.63 -15.80 1.14
CA ALA A 70 -3.80 -16.24 0.01
C ALA A 70 -3.36 -15.07 -0.87
N ARG A 71 -4.21 -14.08 -1.06
CA ARG A 71 -3.87 -12.91 -1.88
C ARG A 71 -4.73 -11.71 -1.55
N THR A 72 -4.22 -10.55 -1.90
CA THR A 72 -4.90 -9.26 -1.79
C THR A 72 -5.10 -8.69 -3.20
N ALA A 73 -6.19 -7.95 -3.39
CA ALA A 73 -6.44 -7.21 -4.63
C ALA A 73 -6.95 -5.82 -4.28
N TRP A 74 -6.66 -4.86 -5.16
CA TRP A 74 -7.30 -3.55 -5.11
C TRP A 74 -8.57 -3.66 -5.93
N GLN A 75 -9.74 -3.65 -5.27
CA GLN A 75 -11.01 -3.68 -5.98
C GLN A 75 -11.19 -2.38 -6.76
N THR A 76 -10.95 -1.26 -6.09
CA THR A 76 -10.93 0.06 -6.73
C THR A 76 -9.81 0.87 -6.12
N ILE A 77 -9.29 1.81 -6.89
CA ILE A 77 -8.28 2.75 -6.43
C ILE A 77 -8.53 4.08 -7.14
N ASP A 78 -8.77 5.12 -6.36
CA ASP A 78 -9.13 6.43 -6.87
C ASP A 78 -8.22 7.52 -6.33
N VAL A 79 -7.72 8.37 -7.22
CA VAL A 79 -6.92 9.53 -6.82
C VAL A 79 -7.86 10.57 -6.25
N GLN A 80 -7.69 10.89 -4.98
CA GLN A 80 -8.49 11.88 -4.29
C GLN A 80 -7.91 13.28 -4.49
N ARG A 81 -6.59 13.40 -4.41
CA ARG A 81 -5.91 14.67 -4.56
C ARG A 81 -4.43 14.42 -4.82
N GLU A 82 -3.80 15.31 -5.57
CA GLU A 82 -2.37 15.25 -5.80
C GLU A 82 -1.72 16.62 -5.72
N SER A 83 -0.46 16.61 -5.33
CA SER A 83 0.43 17.77 -5.43
C SER A 83 1.73 17.26 -6.05
N ALA A 84 2.73 18.13 -6.13
CA ALA A 84 4.02 17.75 -6.75
C ALA A 84 4.70 16.58 -6.02
N ASP A 85 4.45 16.42 -4.72
CA ASP A 85 5.18 15.46 -3.88
C ASP A 85 4.28 14.59 -3.00
N LYS A 86 2.96 14.64 -3.18
CA LYS A 86 2.05 13.87 -2.34
C LYS A 86 0.76 13.53 -3.08
N VAL A 87 0.29 12.30 -2.90
CA VAL A 87 -0.97 11.84 -3.50
C VAL A 87 -1.78 11.11 -2.45
N HIS A 88 -3.06 11.43 -2.37
CA HIS A 88 -4.01 10.70 -1.53
C HIS A 88 -4.83 9.78 -2.43
N LEU A 89 -4.91 8.51 -2.06
CA LEU A 89 -5.62 7.47 -2.81
C LEU A 89 -6.67 6.83 -1.93
N ALA A 90 -7.90 6.76 -2.43
CA ALA A 90 -8.95 5.96 -1.79
C ALA A 90 -8.91 4.57 -2.41
N VAL A 91 -8.77 3.54 -1.59
CA VAL A 91 -8.57 2.17 -2.03
C VAL A 91 -9.59 1.26 -1.38
N ARG A 92 -10.30 0.47 -2.20
CA ARG A 92 -11.12 -0.63 -1.69
C ARG A 92 -10.30 -1.90 -1.79
N ILE A 93 -10.06 -2.55 -0.67
CA ILE A 93 -9.17 -3.70 -0.57
C ILE A 93 -9.98 -4.97 -0.41
N ASN A 94 -9.63 -6.00 -1.19
CA ASN A 94 -10.20 -7.34 -1.04
C ASN A 94 -9.11 -8.31 -0.65
N ARG A 95 -9.43 -9.23 0.26
CA ARG A 95 -8.56 -10.35 0.61
C ARG A 95 -9.26 -11.65 0.29
N PHE A 96 -8.53 -12.59 -0.28
CA PHE A 96 -9.06 -13.87 -0.75
C PHE A 96 -8.29 -15.04 -0.15
N ASP A 97 -8.99 -16.16 0.04
CA ASP A 97 -8.35 -17.41 0.45
C ASP A 97 -7.80 -18.17 -0.77
N ILE A 98 -7.27 -19.36 -0.54
CA ILE A 98 -6.65 -20.16 -1.60
C ILE A 98 -7.68 -20.64 -2.62
N ASN A 99 -8.96 -20.66 -2.30
CA ASN A 99 -10.03 -21.04 -3.19
C ASN A 99 -10.69 -19.83 -3.86
N ASP A 100 -10.04 -18.65 -3.81
CA ASP A 100 -10.53 -17.39 -4.37
C ASP A 100 -11.84 -16.92 -3.74
N GLN A 101 -12.10 -17.31 -2.51
CA GLN A 101 -13.26 -16.80 -1.79
C GLN A 101 -12.89 -15.53 -1.03
N LEU A 102 -13.75 -14.55 -1.08
CA LEU A 102 -13.55 -13.29 -0.39
C LEU A 102 -13.65 -13.52 1.12
N ILE A 103 -12.57 -13.22 1.85
CA ILE A 103 -12.53 -13.38 3.31
C ILE A 103 -12.56 -12.05 4.05
N ALA A 104 -12.25 -10.95 3.37
CA ALA A 104 -12.35 -9.61 3.94
C ALA A 104 -12.39 -8.56 2.84
N ASP A 105 -13.14 -7.48 3.09
CA ASP A 105 -13.10 -6.31 2.21
C ASP A 105 -13.29 -5.06 3.07
N PHE A 106 -12.58 -4.00 2.72
CA PHE A 106 -12.63 -2.77 3.52
C PHE A 106 -12.05 -1.60 2.74
N ASP A 107 -12.42 -0.39 3.19
CA ASP A 107 -11.90 0.84 2.61
C ASP A 107 -10.64 1.27 3.32
N SER A 108 -9.75 1.94 2.60
CA SER A 108 -8.58 2.59 3.19
C SER A 108 -8.18 3.82 2.39
N LEU A 109 -7.46 4.71 3.05
CA LEU A 109 -6.89 5.89 2.43
C LEU A 109 -5.38 5.76 2.52
N TRP A 110 -4.69 5.85 1.38
CA TRP A 110 -3.24 5.73 1.32
C TRP A 110 -2.63 7.06 0.94
N ILE A 111 -1.54 7.41 1.62
CA ILE A 111 -0.80 8.63 1.33
C ILE A 111 0.57 8.24 0.81
N ILE A 112 0.80 8.57 -0.46
CA ILE A 112 2.03 8.26 -1.18
C ILE A 112 2.80 9.57 -1.32
N THR A 113 4.07 9.55 -0.94
CA THR A 113 4.88 10.77 -0.97
C THR A 113 6.17 10.55 -1.73
N PHE A 114 6.67 11.65 -2.31
CA PHE A 114 8.00 11.67 -2.89
C PHE A 114 8.96 12.29 -1.88
N LYS A 115 9.88 11.48 -1.39
CA LYS A 115 10.96 11.97 -0.54
C LYS A 115 12.12 10.98 -0.58
N ASN A 116 13.30 11.46 -0.24
CA ASN A 116 14.53 10.64 -0.28
C ASN A 116 14.72 9.99 -1.64
N GLY A 117 14.33 10.71 -2.70
CA GLY A 117 14.56 10.28 -4.08
C GLY A 117 13.56 9.25 -4.60
N LYS A 118 12.47 8.96 -3.87
CA LYS A 118 11.51 7.98 -4.36
C LYS A 118 10.07 8.27 -3.94
N TRP A 119 9.14 7.81 -4.78
CA TRP A 119 7.73 7.72 -4.43
C TRP A 119 7.48 6.43 -3.67
N ALA A 120 6.85 6.52 -2.50
CA ALA A 120 6.51 5.36 -1.68
C ALA A 120 5.40 5.71 -0.69
N ALA A 121 4.79 4.69 -0.11
CA ALA A 121 3.69 4.89 0.83
C ALA A 121 4.22 5.25 2.21
N GLN A 122 3.74 6.37 2.76
CA GLN A 122 4.15 6.85 4.06
C GLN A 122 3.15 6.51 5.16
N PHE A 123 1.88 6.52 4.81
CA PHE A 123 0.81 6.43 5.80
C PHE A 123 -0.44 5.86 5.16
N ARG A 124 -1.21 5.11 5.94
CA ARG A 124 -2.56 4.73 5.52
C ARG A 124 -3.52 4.73 6.69
N SER A 125 -4.78 5.08 6.39
CA SER A 125 -5.89 4.96 7.32
C SER A 125 -6.75 3.81 6.81
N SER A 126 -7.05 2.83 7.65
CA SER A 126 -7.71 1.61 7.23
C SER A 126 -8.93 1.31 8.07
N PHE A 127 -9.97 0.79 7.42
CA PHE A 127 -11.18 0.33 8.07
C PHE A 127 -11.24 -1.21 8.12
N ALA A 128 -10.08 -1.85 8.14
CA ALA A 128 -10.00 -3.30 8.35
C ALA A 128 -10.59 -3.66 9.71
N ALA A 129 -11.24 -4.80 9.76
CA ALA A 129 -11.84 -5.29 10.99
C ALA A 129 -10.75 -5.76 11.96
#